data_5b7662fcffc959969cce77d5155fbefa
#
_entry.id   5b7662fcffc959969cce77d5155fbefa
#
_cell.length_a   1.000
_cell.length_b   1.000
_cell.length_c   1.000
_cell.angle_alpha   90.00
_cell.angle_beta   90.00
_cell.angle_gamma   90.00
#
_symmetry.space_group_name_H-M   'P 1'
#
loop_
_entity.id
_entity.type
_entity.pdbx_description
1 polymer ?
#
loop_
_entity_poly.entity_id
_entity_poly.type
_entity_poly.pdbx_seq_one_letter_code
_entity_poly.pdbx_strand_id
1 'polypeptide(L)'
;YYSEQPIAKAISWMNDTEYRLDVISDFMDIPGCGVDLSVAGAHVTLGTRALFVSRGIDIPYDVSDDNHLVYYMTVADKYVGKLIFSDDFNEDTVDIADGMRAAGVNKCILLTDDGKEEAEQLADKLGFDEYISECDTAKKLRIIKNFSEAEDQKTLYVYAAGIEAHSAAETDIRVSRKGKYADATIAPEYAVNLPRAFYTCGRMREIATENALFAFIIKAVLIFLSITGYCNLWFAMFIDMVAALTTILNSIRV
;
A
#
# COMPACT_ATOMS: atom_id res chain seq x y z
N TYR A 1 13.60 -10.24 -15.90
CA TYR A 1 13.91 -8.99 -16.62
C TYR A 1 12.84 -8.65 -17.65
N TYR A 2 12.36 -9.64 -18.42
CA TYR A 2 11.35 -9.44 -19.49
C TYR A 2 9.90 -9.52 -18.99
N SER A 3 9.64 -10.08 -17.82
CA SER A 3 8.30 -10.18 -17.24
C SER A 3 8.06 -9.12 -16.18
N GLU A 4 6.86 -8.52 -16.18
CA GLU A 4 6.42 -7.57 -15.14
C GLU A 4 5.76 -8.27 -13.94
N GLN A 5 5.64 -9.59 -13.97
CA GLN A 5 5.02 -10.36 -12.89
C GLN A 5 5.79 -10.20 -11.58
N PRO A 6 5.10 -10.10 -10.42
CA PRO A 6 5.75 -9.94 -9.11
C PRO A 6 6.79 -11.02 -8.81
N ILE A 7 6.51 -12.25 -9.21
CA ILE A 7 7.40 -13.41 -9.04
C ILE A 7 8.71 -13.24 -9.82
N ALA A 8 8.65 -12.74 -11.06
CA ALA A 8 9.84 -12.50 -11.85
C ALA A 8 10.76 -11.46 -11.20
N LYS A 9 10.18 -10.46 -10.53
CA LYS A 9 10.92 -9.45 -9.76
C LYS A 9 11.56 -10.06 -8.52
N ALA A 10 10.82 -10.90 -7.78
CA ALA A 10 11.35 -11.60 -6.61
C ALA A 10 12.57 -12.46 -6.98
N ILE A 11 12.47 -13.23 -8.08
CA ILE A 11 13.60 -14.05 -8.58
C ILE A 11 14.78 -13.15 -8.97
N SER A 12 14.53 -12.00 -9.62
CA SER A 12 15.60 -11.11 -10.03
C SER A 12 16.35 -10.47 -8.86
N TRP A 13 15.67 -10.22 -7.74
CA TRP A 13 16.29 -9.68 -6.53
C TRP A 13 17.16 -10.68 -5.77
N MET A 14 16.89 -11.97 -5.93
CA MET A 14 17.69 -13.02 -5.31
C MET A 14 19.03 -13.29 -6.02
N ASN A 15 19.27 -12.66 -7.17
CA ASN A 15 20.42 -12.96 -7.98
C ASN A 15 21.23 -11.68 -8.30
N ASP A 16 22.43 -11.56 -7.71
CA ASP A 16 23.38 -10.47 -7.93
C ASP A 16 24.28 -10.69 -9.18
N THR A 17 24.00 -11.73 -9.97
CA THR A 17 24.84 -12.08 -11.13
C THR A 17 24.41 -11.29 -12.36
N GLU A 18 25.36 -10.84 -13.18
CA GLU A 18 25.08 -10.23 -14.48
C GLU A 18 24.34 -11.22 -15.39
N TYR A 19 23.19 -10.78 -15.91
CA TYR A 19 22.36 -11.61 -16.80
C TYR A 19 22.94 -11.62 -18.22
N ARG A 20 23.11 -12.79 -18.76
CA ARG A 20 23.49 -12.99 -20.17
C ARG A 20 22.22 -13.00 -21.02
N LEU A 21 21.73 -11.83 -21.39
CA LEU A 21 20.52 -11.69 -22.21
C LEU A 21 20.72 -12.14 -23.65
N ASP A 22 21.96 -12.21 -24.11
CA ASP A 22 22.35 -12.66 -25.45
C ASP A 22 22.06 -14.14 -25.74
N VAL A 23 21.85 -14.95 -24.71
CA VAL A 23 21.52 -16.39 -24.84
C VAL A 23 20.03 -16.68 -24.75
N ILE A 24 19.19 -15.66 -24.55
CA ILE A 24 17.74 -15.79 -24.39
C ILE A 24 17.05 -15.45 -25.71
N SER A 25 16.19 -16.33 -26.19
CA SER A 25 15.30 -16.09 -27.33
C SER A 25 13.89 -16.62 -27.06
N ASP A 26 12.94 -16.29 -27.94
CA ASP A 26 11.57 -16.81 -27.96
C ASP A 26 10.83 -16.65 -26.63
N PHE A 27 11.06 -15.52 -25.92
CA PHE A 27 10.39 -15.25 -24.66
C PHE A 27 8.88 -15.03 -24.88
N MET A 28 8.07 -15.80 -24.15
CA MET A 28 6.62 -15.70 -24.13
C MET A 28 6.13 -15.66 -22.69
N ASP A 29 5.45 -14.59 -22.31
CA ASP A 29 4.76 -14.49 -21.02
C ASP A 29 3.36 -15.11 -21.14
N ILE A 30 3.04 -16.08 -20.27
CA ILE A 30 1.73 -16.74 -20.20
C ILE A 30 1.03 -16.20 -18.94
N PRO A 31 0.10 -15.23 -19.10
CA PRO A 31 -0.50 -14.53 -17.98
C PRO A 31 -1.12 -15.48 -16.96
N GLY A 32 -0.74 -15.33 -15.68
CA GLY A 32 -1.22 -16.13 -14.55
C GLY A 32 -0.71 -17.58 -14.51
N CYS A 33 0.04 -18.04 -15.51
CA CYS A 33 0.51 -19.42 -15.59
C CYS A 33 2.03 -19.57 -15.55
N GLY A 34 2.78 -18.64 -16.14
CA GLY A 34 4.23 -18.75 -16.21
C GLY A 34 4.86 -18.13 -17.43
N VAL A 35 6.05 -18.59 -17.79
CA VAL A 35 6.81 -18.10 -18.93
C VAL A 35 7.46 -19.24 -19.72
N ASP A 36 7.55 -19.06 -21.03
CA ASP A 36 8.32 -19.90 -21.93
C ASP A 36 9.47 -19.10 -22.54
N LEU A 37 10.62 -19.70 -22.69
CA LEU A 37 11.76 -19.09 -23.35
C LEU A 37 12.75 -20.15 -23.84
N SER A 38 13.64 -19.76 -24.74
CA SER A 38 14.78 -20.56 -25.15
C SER A 38 16.04 -19.99 -24.54
N VAL A 39 16.83 -20.80 -23.86
CA VAL A 39 18.14 -20.43 -23.30
C VAL A 39 19.22 -21.24 -23.99
N ALA A 40 20.10 -20.59 -24.74
CA ALA A 40 21.15 -21.24 -25.53
C ALA A 40 20.60 -22.36 -26.44
N GLY A 41 19.40 -22.18 -27.00
CA GLY A 41 18.73 -23.15 -27.88
C GLY A 41 17.97 -24.26 -27.14
N ALA A 42 17.99 -24.33 -25.84
CA ALA A 42 17.17 -25.25 -25.05
C ALA A 42 15.85 -24.58 -24.64
N HIS A 43 14.73 -25.23 -24.90
CA HIS A 43 13.41 -24.74 -24.48
C HIS A 43 13.27 -24.87 -22.96
N VAL A 44 12.92 -23.78 -22.30
CA VAL A 44 12.74 -23.69 -20.84
C VAL A 44 11.34 -23.18 -20.56
N THR A 45 10.59 -23.91 -19.76
CA THR A 45 9.29 -23.47 -19.23
C THR A 45 9.38 -23.34 -17.72
N LEU A 46 8.94 -22.20 -17.21
CA LEU A 46 8.76 -21.95 -15.78
C LEU A 46 7.30 -21.56 -15.53
N GLY A 47 6.56 -22.33 -14.73
CA GLY A 47 5.14 -22.06 -14.55
C GLY A 47 4.47 -22.86 -13.46
N THR A 48 3.19 -22.57 -13.28
CA THR A 48 2.33 -23.28 -12.33
C THR A 48 2.06 -24.73 -12.79
N ARG A 49 1.66 -25.58 -11.85
CA ARG A 49 1.30 -26.96 -12.16
C ARG A 49 0.24 -27.06 -13.27
N ALA A 50 -0.76 -26.17 -13.24
CA ALA A 50 -1.83 -26.15 -14.23
C ALA A 50 -1.32 -26.00 -15.66
N LEU A 51 -0.26 -25.21 -15.87
CA LEU A 51 0.37 -25.04 -17.18
C LEU A 51 0.92 -26.38 -17.73
N PHE A 52 1.63 -27.12 -16.90
CA PHE A 52 2.26 -28.39 -17.30
C PHE A 52 1.22 -29.49 -17.51
N VAL A 53 0.21 -29.56 -16.64
CA VAL A 53 -0.91 -30.51 -16.82
C VAL A 53 -1.64 -30.25 -18.14
N SER A 54 -1.88 -28.98 -18.50
CA SER A 54 -2.52 -28.62 -19.76
C SER A 54 -1.70 -29.02 -21.01
N ARG A 55 -0.38 -29.17 -20.85
CA ARG A 55 0.55 -29.59 -21.92
C ARG A 55 0.86 -31.08 -21.90
N GLY A 56 0.32 -31.84 -20.94
CA GLY A 56 0.58 -33.26 -20.80
C GLY A 56 2.01 -33.59 -20.30
N ILE A 57 2.69 -32.63 -19.69
CA ILE A 57 4.02 -32.83 -19.09
C ILE A 57 3.86 -33.32 -17.67
N ASP A 58 4.45 -34.50 -17.37
CA ASP A 58 4.37 -35.11 -16.07
C ASP A 58 5.34 -34.39 -15.08
N ILE A 59 4.78 -33.89 -13.97
CA ILE A 59 5.52 -33.22 -12.90
C ILE A 59 5.27 -33.95 -11.59
N PRO A 60 6.33 -34.22 -10.80
CA PRO A 60 6.18 -34.82 -9.49
C PRO A 60 5.21 -34.03 -8.60
N TYR A 61 4.28 -34.74 -7.98
CA TYR A 61 3.36 -34.14 -7.02
C TYR A 61 3.91 -34.30 -5.61
N ASP A 62 3.89 -33.19 -4.89
CA ASP A 62 4.23 -33.15 -3.45
C ASP A 62 3.09 -32.45 -2.73
N VAL A 63 2.50 -33.10 -1.73
CA VAL A 63 1.39 -32.56 -0.92
C VAL A 63 1.79 -31.27 -0.22
N SER A 64 3.08 -31.08 0.11
CA SER A 64 3.58 -29.84 0.69
C SER A 64 3.47 -28.62 -0.23
N ASP A 65 3.24 -28.83 -1.53
CA ASP A 65 3.11 -27.76 -2.52
C ASP A 65 1.73 -27.08 -2.45
N ASP A 66 0.72 -27.75 -1.86
CA ASP A 66 -0.66 -27.23 -1.84
C ASP A 66 -0.83 -25.94 -0.98
N ASN A 67 0.08 -25.73 -0.04
CA ASN A 67 0.05 -24.56 0.86
C ASN A 67 1.03 -23.44 0.46
N HIS A 68 1.68 -23.57 -0.72
CA HIS A 68 2.67 -22.61 -1.17
C HIS A 68 2.46 -22.24 -2.63
N LEU A 69 2.89 -21.03 -3.01
CA LEU A 69 2.98 -20.67 -4.40
C LEU A 69 4.19 -21.37 -5.03
N VAL A 70 3.94 -22.40 -5.83
CA VAL A 70 5.00 -23.22 -6.42
C VAL A 70 5.03 -23.05 -7.94
N TYR A 71 6.22 -22.74 -8.45
CA TYR A 71 6.52 -22.74 -9.88
C TYR A 71 7.47 -23.88 -10.21
N TYR A 72 7.09 -24.68 -11.20
CA TYR A 72 7.87 -25.81 -11.70
C TYR A 72 8.70 -25.37 -12.90
N MET A 73 9.88 -25.96 -13.06
CA MET A 73 10.76 -25.67 -14.18
C MET A 73 11.06 -26.93 -14.97
N THR A 74 10.91 -26.80 -16.30
CA THR A 74 11.33 -27.84 -17.23
C THR A 74 12.35 -27.30 -18.22
N VAL A 75 13.27 -28.16 -18.65
CA VAL A 75 14.22 -27.91 -19.72
C VAL A 75 14.09 -29.03 -20.74
N ALA A 76 13.81 -28.68 -22.01
CA ALA A 76 13.49 -29.63 -23.06
C ALA A 76 12.40 -30.65 -22.62
N ASP A 77 11.31 -30.14 -22.05
CA ASP A 77 10.15 -30.87 -21.51
C ASP A 77 10.46 -31.88 -20.40
N LYS A 78 11.68 -31.80 -19.82
CA LYS A 78 12.05 -32.62 -18.66
C LYS A 78 12.04 -31.77 -17.40
N TYR A 79 11.36 -32.28 -16.38
CA TYR A 79 11.37 -31.65 -15.05
C TYR A 79 12.78 -31.51 -14.50
N VAL A 80 13.12 -30.31 -14.03
CA VAL A 80 14.44 -29.97 -13.49
C VAL A 80 14.34 -29.60 -12.01
N GLY A 81 13.24 -28.95 -11.60
CA GLY A 81 13.08 -28.51 -10.22
C GLY A 81 11.85 -27.62 -10.02
N LYS A 82 11.67 -27.17 -8.80
CA LYS A 82 10.59 -26.26 -8.42
C LYS A 82 11.13 -25.08 -7.61
N LEU A 83 10.48 -23.94 -7.74
CA LEU A 83 10.67 -22.77 -6.89
C LEU A 83 9.45 -22.68 -5.99
N ILE A 84 9.68 -22.67 -4.70
CA ILE A 84 8.64 -22.51 -3.67
C ILE A 84 8.74 -21.08 -3.18
N PHE A 85 7.65 -20.35 -3.27
CA PHE A 85 7.54 -19.00 -2.73
C PHE A 85 6.75 -19.08 -1.44
N SER A 86 7.35 -18.64 -0.34
CA SER A 86 6.65 -18.38 0.90
C SER A 86 6.41 -16.89 1.01
N ASP A 87 5.24 -16.49 1.44
CA ASP A 87 4.98 -15.11 1.84
C ASP A 87 5.64 -14.89 3.21
N ASP A 88 6.92 -14.50 3.18
CA ASP A 88 7.56 -13.95 4.37
C ASP A 88 7.08 -12.52 4.55
N PHE A 89 6.21 -12.35 5.53
CA PHE A 89 5.82 -11.03 5.98
C PHE A 89 7.05 -10.34 6.58
N ASN A 90 7.33 -9.14 6.11
CA ASN A 90 8.30 -8.29 6.77
C ASN A 90 7.81 -8.09 8.23
N GLU A 91 8.63 -8.46 9.22
CA GLU A 91 8.30 -8.33 10.65
C GLU A 91 7.86 -6.90 10.99
N ASP A 92 8.40 -5.90 10.28
CA ASP A 92 8.02 -4.49 10.43
C ASP A 92 6.55 -4.19 10.05
N THR A 93 5.86 -5.08 9.31
CA THR A 93 4.46 -4.87 8.92
C THR A 93 3.45 -5.32 9.98
N VAL A 94 3.88 -6.10 10.97
CA VAL A 94 3.01 -6.65 12.02
C VAL A 94 2.34 -5.53 12.83
N ASP A 95 3.00 -4.40 13.01
CA ASP A 95 2.52 -3.31 13.87
C ASP A 95 1.73 -2.21 13.11
N ILE A 96 1.44 -2.38 11.83
CA ILE A 96 0.78 -1.32 11.02
C ILE A 96 -0.62 -1.01 11.55
N ALA A 97 -1.43 -2.01 11.84
CA ALA A 97 -2.79 -1.80 12.34
C ALA A 97 -2.80 -1.13 13.72
N ASP A 98 -1.92 -1.55 14.62
CA ASP A 98 -1.74 -0.92 15.93
C ASP A 98 -1.26 0.51 15.80
N GLY A 99 -0.32 0.77 14.92
CA GLY A 99 0.16 2.10 14.61
C GLY A 99 -0.93 3.02 14.05
N MET A 100 -1.79 2.50 13.19
CA MET A 100 -2.94 3.24 12.65
C MET A 100 -3.96 3.57 13.73
N ARG A 101 -4.25 2.63 14.64
CA ARG A 101 -5.11 2.89 15.82
C ARG A 101 -4.53 3.96 16.73
N ALA A 102 -3.23 3.90 17.00
CA ALA A 102 -2.53 4.92 17.77
C ALA A 102 -2.56 6.30 17.09
N ALA A 103 -2.62 6.34 15.77
CA ALA A 103 -2.76 7.57 14.99
C ALA A 103 -4.21 8.08 14.86
N GLY A 104 -5.18 7.39 15.50
CA GLY A 104 -6.58 7.82 15.57
C GLY A 104 -7.53 7.13 14.60
N VAL A 105 -7.12 6.04 13.96
CA VAL A 105 -8.01 5.20 13.15
C VAL A 105 -8.82 4.31 14.08
N ASN A 106 -10.14 4.36 13.97
CA ASN A 106 -11.04 3.62 14.86
C ASN A 106 -11.10 2.12 14.56
N LYS A 107 -10.94 1.74 13.28
CA LYS A 107 -11.09 0.36 12.84
C LYS A 107 -10.25 0.09 11.60
N CYS A 108 -9.51 -1.03 11.62
CA CYS A 108 -8.72 -1.53 10.51
C CYS A 108 -9.34 -2.84 10.00
N ILE A 109 -9.68 -2.90 8.72
CA ILE A 109 -10.34 -4.05 8.09
C ILE A 109 -9.48 -4.58 6.96
N LEU A 110 -9.21 -5.88 6.96
CA LEU A 110 -8.52 -6.58 5.88
C LEU A 110 -9.52 -7.04 4.82
N LEU A 111 -9.32 -6.65 3.56
CA LEU A 111 -10.06 -7.17 2.41
C LEU A 111 -9.12 -8.00 1.55
N THR A 112 -9.32 -9.31 1.47
CA THR A 112 -8.47 -10.21 0.70
C THR A 112 -9.29 -11.14 -0.20
N ASP A 113 -8.70 -11.61 -1.27
CA ASP A 113 -9.22 -12.65 -2.15
C ASP A 113 -8.88 -14.06 -1.68
N ASP A 114 -8.03 -14.18 -0.66
CA ASP A 114 -7.67 -15.45 -0.04
C ASP A 114 -8.87 -16.15 0.62
N GLY A 115 -8.70 -17.44 0.92
CA GLY A 115 -9.65 -18.24 1.67
C GLY A 115 -9.84 -17.76 3.11
N LYS A 116 -10.88 -18.28 3.75
CA LYS A 116 -11.26 -17.84 5.10
C LYS A 116 -10.16 -18.09 6.15
N GLU A 117 -9.52 -19.26 6.09
CA GLU A 117 -8.51 -19.67 7.07
C GLU A 117 -7.24 -18.82 6.95
N GLU A 118 -6.79 -18.56 5.71
CA GLU A 118 -5.64 -17.71 5.45
C GLU A 118 -5.92 -16.25 5.85
N ALA A 119 -7.12 -15.75 5.50
CA ALA A 119 -7.54 -14.39 5.85
C ALA A 119 -7.59 -14.17 7.37
N GLU A 120 -8.08 -15.16 8.14
CA GLU A 120 -8.13 -15.13 9.61
C GLU A 120 -6.72 -15.09 10.21
N GLN A 121 -5.84 -15.99 9.78
CA GLN A 121 -4.45 -16.03 10.24
C GLN A 121 -3.71 -14.73 9.92
N LEU A 122 -3.94 -14.17 8.74
CA LEU A 122 -3.33 -12.93 8.32
C LEU A 122 -3.84 -11.74 9.14
N ALA A 123 -5.15 -11.66 9.38
CA ALA A 123 -5.75 -10.60 10.17
C ALA A 123 -5.25 -10.62 11.62
N ASP A 124 -5.20 -11.82 12.23
CA ASP A 124 -4.68 -12.01 13.59
C ASP A 124 -3.20 -11.61 13.67
N LYS A 125 -2.39 -12.08 12.72
CA LYS A 125 -0.95 -11.79 12.68
C LYS A 125 -0.64 -10.30 12.51
N LEU A 126 -1.43 -9.59 11.70
CA LEU A 126 -1.25 -8.16 11.41
C LEU A 126 -2.07 -7.24 12.32
N GLY A 127 -2.84 -7.82 13.26
CA GLY A 127 -3.63 -7.07 14.25
C GLY A 127 -4.84 -6.32 13.67
N PHE A 128 -5.43 -6.78 12.55
CA PHE A 128 -6.66 -6.19 12.01
C PHE A 128 -7.87 -6.51 12.90
N ASP A 129 -8.81 -5.56 13.00
CA ASP A 129 -10.02 -5.70 13.83
C ASP A 129 -11.06 -6.62 13.19
N GLU A 130 -11.09 -6.65 11.86
CA GLU A 130 -11.96 -7.53 11.06
C GLU A 130 -11.26 -7.94 9.77
N TYR A 131 -11.71 -9.05 9.21
CA TYR A 131 -11.32 -9.47 7.86
C TYR A 131 -12.55 -9.86 7.03
N ILE A 132 -12.45 -9.67 5.72
CA ILE A 132 -13.42 -10.15 4.75
C ILE A 132 -12.66 -10.90 3.67
N SER A 133 -12.87 -12.20 3.63
CA SER A 133 -12.23 -13.14 2.72
C SER A 133 -12.99 -13.31 1.42
N GLU A 134 -12.38 -14.00 0.45
CA GLU A 134 -12.98 -14.31 -0.86
C GLU A 134 -13.58 -13.08 -1.54
N CYS A 135 -12.84 -11.96 -1.48
CA CYS A 135 -13.27 -10.69 -2.03
C CYS A 135 -12.73 -10.51 -3.45
N ASP A 136 -13.54 -10.83 -4.44
CA ASP A 136 -13.28 -10.38 -5.81
C ASP A 136 -13.39 -8.84 -5.93
N THR A 137 -12.99 -8.29 -7.06
CA THR A 137 -13.01 -6.84 -7.28
C THR A 137 -14.41 -6.23 -7.12
N ALA A 138 -15.45 -6.95 -7.54
CA ALA A 138 -16.84 -6.46 -7.45
C ALA A 138 -17.35 -6.45 -6.00
N LYS A 139 -16.98 -7.46 -5.21
CA LYS A 139 -17.30 -7.54 -3.79
C LYS A 139 -16.54 -6.46 -3.00
N LYS A 140 -15.23 -6.24 -3.28
CA LYS A 140 -14.43 -5.16 -2.70
C LYS A 140 -15.10 -3.81 -2.94
N LEU A 141 -15.45 -3.50 -4.20
CA LEU A 141 -16.13 -2.24 -4.55
C LEU A 141 -17.43 -2.02 -3.75
N ARG A 142 -18.28 -3.03 -3.66
CA ARG A 142 -19.54 -2.94 -2.93
C ARG A 142 -19.35 -2.73 -1.44
N ILE A 143 -18.35 -3.39 -0.84
CA ILE A 143 -18.02 -3.24 0.59
C ILE A 143 -17.53 -1.83 0.86
N ILE A 144 -16.58 -1.36 0.05
CA ILE A 144 -16.00 -0.01 0.18
C ILE A 144 -17.08 1.06 0.05
N LYS A 145 -17.97 0.91 -0.93
CA LYS A 145 -19.10 1.82 -1.13
C LYS A 145 -20.02 1.88 0.09
N ASN A 146 -20.35 0.73 0.66
CA ASN A 146 -21.19 0.68 1.87
C ASN A 146 -20.54 1.41 3.06
N PHE A 147 -19.20 1.31 3.20
CA PHE A 147 -18.50 2.03 4.27
C PHE A 147 -18.42 3.54 3.99
N SER A 148 -18.26 3.95 2.74
CA SER A 148 -18.15 5.38 2.40
C SER A 148 -19.51 6.10 2.44
N GLU A 149 -20.61 5.39 2.21
CA GLU A 149 -21.98 5.93 2.33
C GLU A 149 -22.47 6.03 3.79
N ALA A 150 -21.75 5.44 4.75
CA ALA A 150 -22.10 5.56 6.16
C ALA A 150 -21.86 6.99 6.64
N GLU A 151 -22.91 7.67 7.06
CA GLU A 151 -22.85 9.01 7.63
C GLU A 151 -21.89 9.03 8.84
N ASP A 152 -21.08 10.08 8.97
CA ASP A 152 -20.11 10.32 10.05
C ASP A 152 -18.82 9.47 10.04
N GLN A 153 -18.53 8.68 9.00
CA GLN A 153 -17.28 7.93 8.90
C GLN A 153 -16.45 8.42 7.72
N LYS A 154 -15.13 8.50 7.95
CA LYS A 154 -14.15 8.74 6.89
C LYS A 154 -13.41 7.45 6.59
N THR A 155 -13.30 7.13 5.31
CA THR A 155 -12.68 5.89 4.85
C THR A 155 -11.33 6.15 4.21
N LEU A 156 -10.33 5.38 4.65
CA LEU A 156 -9.02 5.29 4.02
C LEU A 156 -8.88 3.91 3.38
N TYR A 157 -8.60 3.85 2.09
CA TYR A 157 -8.33 2.61 1.38
C TYR A 157 -6.88 2.53 0.91
N VAL A 158 -6.20 1.48 1.34
CA VAL A 158 -4.82 1.17 0.94
C VAL A 158 -4.85 0.01 -0.04
N TYR A 159 -4.29 0.17 -1.23
CA TYR A 159 -4.32 -0.85 -2.27
C TYR A 159 -3.01 -0.90 -3.07
N ALA A 160 -2.74 -2.05 -3.68
CA ALA A 160 -1.48 -2.28 -4.37
C ALA A 160 -1.35 -1.48 -5.68
N ALA A 161 -2.16 -1.71 -6.64
CA ALA A 161 -2.27 -0.97 -7.92
C ALA A 161 -3.22 -1.70 -8.91
N GLY A 162 -3.53 -1.08 -10.05
CA GLY A 162 -4.24 -1.73 -11.15
C GLY A 162 -5.77 -1.70 -11.02
N ILE A 163 -6.41 -2.86 -11.11
CA ILE A 163 -7.88 -3.00 -11.14
C ILE A 163 -8.53 -2.44 -9.87
N GLU A 164 -7.85 -2.51 -8.74
CA GLU A 164 -8.33 -2.00 -7.45
C GLU A 164 -8.47 -0.47 -7.41
N ALA A 165 -7.85 0.26 -8.33
CA ALA A 165 -8.03 1.71 -8.44
C ALA A 165 -9.49 2.12 -8.71
N HIS A 166 -10.28 1.26 -9.34
CA HIS A 166 -11.72 1.49 -9.55
C HIS A 166 -12.49 1.40 -8.23
N SER A 167 -12.15 0.42 -7.39
CA SER A 167 -12.75 0.26 -6.06
C SER A 167 -12.38 1.41 -5.13
N ALA A 168 -11.20 1.96 -5.29
CA ALA A 168 -10.73 3.10 -4.51
C ALA A 168 -11.49 4.42 -4.79
N ALA A 169 -12.16 4.54 -5.94
CA ALA A 169 -12.85 5.79 -6.34
C ALA A 169 -13.96 6.23 -5.36
N GLU A 170 -14.51 5.30 -4.60
CA GLU A 170 -15.61 5.54 -3.67
C GLU A 170 -15.13 5.89 -2.24
N THR A 171 -13.82 5.96 -1.99
CA THR A 171 -13.27 6.28 -0.65
C THR A 171 -12.87 7.74 -0.52
N ASP A 172 -12.86 8.25 0.73
CA ASP A 172 -12.43 9.62 1.03
C ASP A 172 -10.93 9.84 0.79
N ILE A 173 -10.10 8.85 1.16
CA ILE A 173 -8.65 8.90 1.02
C ILE A 173 -8.15 7.60 0.40
N ARG A 174 -7.31 7.73 -0.61
CA ARG A 174 -6.73 6.64 -1.39
C ARG A 174 -5.23 6.63 -1.28
N VAL A 175 -4.68 5.53 -0.78
CA VAL A 175 -3.23 5.32 -0.72
C VAL A 175 -2.88 4.11 -1.57
N SER A 176 -1.94 4.27 -2.47
CA SER A 176 -1.52 3.18 -3.36
C SER A 176 -0.01 3.11 -3.50
N ARG A 177 0.46 1.92 -3.84
CA ARG A 177 1.87 1.70 -4.23
C ARG A 177 2.26 2.51 -5.47
N LYS A 178 1.37 2.60 -6.46
CA LYS A 178 1.64 3.23 -7.74
C LYS A 178 0.30 3.59 -8.40
N GLY A 179 -0.01 4.85 -8.59
CA GLY A 179 -1.29 5.08 -9.19
C GLY A 179 -1.63 6.51 -9.58
N LYS A 180 -2.25 6.61 -10.73
CA LYS A 180 -2.80 7.84 -11.29
C LYS A 180 -4.01 8.36 -10.49
N TYR A 181 -4.62 7.52 -9.66
CA TYR A 181 -5.88 7.78 -8.94
C TYR A 181 -5.73 7.75 -7.42
N ALA A 182 -4.51 7.69 -6.89
CA ALA A 182 -4.24 7.75 -5.47
C ALA A 182 -4.03 9.21 -5.02
N ASP A 183 -4.53 9.54 -3.82
CA ASP A 183 -4.29 10.82 -3.17
C ASP A 183 -2.87 10.89 -2.59
N ALA A 184 -2.35 9.72 -2.18
CA ALA A 184 -0.97 9.55 -1.77
C ALA A 184 -0.39 8.25 -2.31
N THR A 185 0.92 8.23 -2.57
CA THR A 185 1.63 7.03 -2.98
C THR A 185 2.67 6.66 -1.94
N ILE A 186 2.73 5.36 -1.63
CA ILE A 186 3.73 4.81 -0.70
C ILE A 186 4.37 3.58 -1.35
N ALA A 187 5.70 3.54 -1.38
CA ALA A 187 6.40 2.35 -1.85
C ALA A 187 6.27 1.22 -0.81
N PRO A 188 6.19 -0.06 -1.23
CA PRO A 188 5.92 -1.18 -0.32
C PRO A 188 6.88 -1.28 0.85
N GLU A 189 8.16 -1.01 0.59
CA GLU A 189 9.21 -0.98 1.60
C GLU A 189 9.02 0.09 2.67
N TYR A 190 8.17 1.08 2.41
CA TYR A 190 7.84 2.17 3.35
C TYR A 190 6.42 2.09 3.89
N ALA A 191 5.69 1.01 3.62
CA ALA A 191 4.31 0.83 4.11
C ALA A 191 4.23 0.94 5.64
N VAL A 192 5.27 0.48 6.35
CA VAL A 192 5.44 0.62 7.80
C VAL A 192 5.41 2.09 8.28
N ASN A 193 5.70 3.04 7.41
CA ASN A 193 5.66 4.47 7.73
C ASN A 193 4.25 5.09 7.58
N LEU A 194 3.25 4.35 7.12
CA LEU A 194 1.87 4.85 6.95
C LEU A 194 1.28 5.40 8.25
N PRO A 195 1.39 4.71 9.41
CA PRO A 195 0.92 5.25 10.70
C PRO A 195 1.61 6.56 11.08
N ARG A 196 2.92 6.66 10.84
CA ARG A 196 3.69 7.88 11.12
C ARG A 196 3.24 9.04 10.22
N ALA A 197 2.99 8.79 8.94
CA ALA A 197 2.46 9.80 8.03
C ALA A 197 1.09 10.31 8.50
N PHE A 198 0.22 9.39 8.91
CA PHE A 198 -1.11 9.71 9.42
C PHE A 198 -1.04 10.55 10.71
N TYR A 199 -0.22 10.14 11.66
CA TYR A 199 0.04 10.89 12.90
C TYR A 199 0.57 12.30 12.61
N THR A 200 1.53 12.43 11.69
CA THR A 200 2.10 13.72 11.29
C THR A 200 1.03 14.63 10.69
N CYS A 201 0.17 14.11 9.81
CA CYS A 201 -0.96 14.87 9.25
C CYS A 201 -1.93 15.36 10.34
N GLY A 202 -2.23 14.53 11.35
CA GLY A 202 -3.02 14.92 12.51
C GLY A 202 -2.38 16.09 13.29
N ARG A 203 -1.09 15.98 13.58
CA ARG A 203 -0.32 17.05 14.25
C ARG A 203 -0.28 18.34 13.44
N MET A 204 -0.08 18.26 12.13
CA MET A 204 -0.13 19.43 11.25
C MET A 204 -1.48 20.15 11.34
N ARG A 205 -2.58 19.41 11.35
CA ARG A 205 -3.93 19.97 11.48
C ARG A 205 -4.15 20.65 12.83
N GLU A 206 -3.69 20.05 13.93
CA GLU A 206 -3.77 20.65 15.26
C GLU A 206 -3.01 21.98 15.30
N ILE A 207 -1.74 22.00 14.87
CA ILE A 207 -0.90 23.20 14.86
C ILE A 207 -1.50 24.28 13.95
N ALA A 208 -2.03 23.91 12.79
CA ALA A 208 -2.70 24.86 11.91
C ALA A 208 -3.94 25.49 12.57
N THR A 209 -4.73 24.69 13.30
CA THR A 209 -5.90 25.17 14.04
C THR A 209 -5.50 26.08 15.21
N GLU A 210 -4.47 25.72 15.99
CA GLU A 210 -3.90 26.56 17.04
C GLU A 210 -3.44 27.91 16.49
N ASN A 211 -2.69 27.90 15.39
CA ASN A 211 -2.21 29.11 14.73
C ASN A 211 -3.34 30.00 14.22
N ALA A 212 -4.36 29.41 13.61
CA ALA A 212 -5.54 30.15 13.13
C ALA A 212 -6.31 30.79 14.28
N LEU A 213 -6.52 30.05 15.36
CA LEU A 213 -7.21 30.56 16.55
C LEU A 213 -6.41 31.70 17.22
N PHE A 214 -5.09 31.51 17.39
CA PHE A 214 -4.20 32.52 17.92
C PHE A 214 -4.25 33.81 17.10
N ALA A 215 -4.11 33.71 15.77
CA ALA A 215 -4.16 34.86 14.88
C ALA A 215 -5.53 35.58 14.96
N PHE A 216 -6.62 34.82 15.04
CA PHE A 216 -7.96 35.37 15.19
C PHE A 216 -8.14 36.14 16.51
N ILE A 217 -7.68 35.59 17.62
CA ILE A 217 -7.73 36.22 18.94
C ILE A 217 -6.93 37.54 18.96
N ILE A 218 -5.70 37.52 18.45
CA ILE A 218 -4.86 38.73 18.39
C ILE A 218 -5.55 39.82 17.58
N LYS A 219 -6.11 39.49 16.42
CA LYS A 219 -6.83 40.47 15.58
C LYS A 219 -8.07 41.01 16.25
N ALA A 220 -8.86 40.18 16.93
CA ALA A 220 -10.03 40.63 17.67
C ALA A 220 -9.65 41.61 18.79
N VAL A 221 -8.58 41.33 19.55
CA VAL A 221 -8.06 42.21 20.61
C VAL A 221 -7.58 43.52 20.00
N LEU A 222 -6.82 43.51 18.91
CA LEU A 222 -6.34 44.73 18.25
C LEU A 222 -7.48 45.61 17.74
N ILE A 223 -8.53 45.02 17.16
CA ILE A 223 -9.74 45.76 16.74
C ILE A 223 -10.41 46.42 17.94
N PHE A 224 -10.60 45.68 19.02
CA PHE A 224 -11.21 46.22 20.25
C PHE A 224 -10.41 47.38 20.83
N LEU A 225 -9.07 47.25 20.94
CA LEU A 225 -8.17 48.31 21.44
C LEU A 225 -8.17 49.51 20.49
N SER A 226 -8.30 49.32 19.19
CA SER A 226 -8.37 50.42 18.22
C SER A 226 -9.67 51.23 18.36
N ILE A 227 -10.81 50.55 18.57
CA ILE A 227 -12.12 51.18 18.74
C ILE A 227 -12.14 52.02 20.04
N THR A 228 -11.49 51.52 21.12
CA THR A 228 -11.42 52.21 22.40
C THR A 228 -10.36 53.31 22.45
N GLY A 229 -9.57 53.49 21.37
CA GLY A 229 -8.55 54.54 21.24
C GLY A 229 -7.22 54.23 21.95
N TYR A 230 -7.08 53.04 22.51
CA TYR A 230 -5.83 52.60 23.22
C TYR A 230 -4.74 52.08 22.24
N CYS A 231 -5.05 51.87 20.97
CA CYS A 231 -4.10 51.33 19.99
C CYS A 231 -4.00 52.27 18.78
N ASN A 232 -2.77 52.70 18.45
CA ASN A 232 -2.51 53.40 17.20
C ASN A 232 -2.15 52.42 16.06
N LEU A 233 -2.23 52.90 14.83
CA LEU A 233 -1.98 52.06 13.63
C LEU A 233 -0.62 51.38 13.62
N TRP A 234 0.45 52.07 14.00
CA TRP A 234 1.81 51.56 14.05
C TRP A 234 1.99 50.43 15.04
N PHE A 235 1.38 50.59 16.24
CA PHE A 235 1.39 49.56 17.26
C PHE A 235 0.62 48.33 16.83
N ALA A 236 -0.56 48.51 16.19
CA ALA A 236 -1.34 47.38 15.65
C ALA A 236 -0.56 46.59 14.59
N MET A 237 0.09 47.28 13.63
CA MET A 237 0.93 46.67 12.62
C MET A 237 2.11 45.88 13.20
N PHE A 238 2.74 46.43 14.21
CA PHE A 238 3.87 45.78 14.89
C PHE A 238 3.42 44.47 15.56
N ILE A 239 2.32 44.51 16.33
CA ILE A 239 1.79 43.31 16.99
C ILE A 239 1.34 42.27 15.98
N ASP A 240 0.70 42.65 14.86
CA ASP A 240 0.28 41.70 13.81
C ASP A 240 1.49 41.02 13.16
N MET A 241 2.59 41.76 12.93
CA MET A 241 3.84 41.19 12.45
C MET A 241 4.47 40.18 13.43
N VAL A 242 4.49 40.51 14.72
CA VAL A 242 5.00 39.60 15.78
C VAL A 242 4.13 38.37 15.87
N ALA A 243 2.82 38.51 15.80
CA ALA A 243 1.89 37.37 15.77
C ALA A 243 2.13 36.46 14.57
N ALA A 244 2.33 37.02 13.37
CA ALA A 244 2.65 36.25 12.16
C ALA A 244 3.98 35.48 12.32
N LEU A 245 5.03 36.10 12.85
CA LEU A 245 6.30 35.42 13.13
C LEU A 245 6.12 34.28 14.14
N THR A 246 5.30 34.49 15.17
CA THR A 246 5.01 33.48 16.19
C THR A 246 4.31 32.25 15.59
N THR A 247 3.34 32.45 14.69
CA THR A 247 2.64 31.37 14.01
C THR A 247 3.57 30.59 13.08
N ILE A 248 4.49 31.27 12.37
CA ILE A 248 5.50 30.63 11.53
C ILE A 248 6.43 29.74 12.39
N LEU A 249 6.94 30.28 13.50
CA LEU A 249 7.80 29.53 14.43
C LEU A 249 7.07 28.33 15.04
N ASN A 250 5.78 28.49 15.38
CA ASN A 250 4.99 27.36 15.89
C ASN A 250 4.79 26.26 14.84
N SER A 251 4.71 26.62 13.55
CA SER A 251 4.55 25.65 12.45
C SER A 251 5.77 24.73 12.25
N ILE A 252 6.95 25.09 12.78
CA ILE A 252 8.16 24.25 12.71
C ILE A 252 8.11 23.07 13.70
N ARG A 253 7.14 23.02 14.60
CA ARG A 253 6.97 21.96 15.60
C ARG A 253 6.38 20.64 15.07
N VAL A 254 6.14 20.55 13.77
CA VAL A 254 5.60 19.34 13.10
C VAL A 254 6.61 18.19 13.14
#